data_8d865d18a5d25eca145951c1617543d6
#
_entry.id   8d865d18a5d25eca145951c1617543d6
#
_cell.length_a   1.000
_cell.length_b   1.000
_cell.length_c   1.000
_cell.angle_alpha   90.00
_cell.angle_beta   90.00
_cell.angle_gamma   90.00
#
_symmetry.space_group_name_H-M   'P 1'
#
loop_
_entity.id
_entity.type
_entity.pdbx_description
1 polymer ?
#
loop_
_entity_poly.entity_id
_entity_poly.type
_entity_poly.pdbx_seq_one_letter_code
_entity_poly.pdbx_strand_id
1 'polypeptide(L)'
;MKNIFYVIVLMLFITISCKDETKKVKDVSSLETKKELNVIGNYVSEEYSKRSEGYDWIAIMISEKENNLLKISIRSRADKKRPTCTFDAVAKKINDKTYQSQINGKSILFTFTDTQISVTTENEEDQGLLYFYCSGGASISGSYQKINEPIDQNQIDQTKFNKVLNLQDVGFNVSTIKKEGKNTLTIFTFGLKEQEYNETIDIEGEVVVNAEVEDLNSDGSPELFVFTQSVGSGSYGNVYAFSVNNKKSMSEVYFQPTAENSKINKGYMGHDEFSLIENSLGQRFPIYKEGDTNAAPTGGTRQISYKLIEGEAMRKLEVDKISEY
;
A
#
# COMPACT_ATOMS: atom_id res chain seq x y z
N MET A 1 -51.59 -60.50 18.79
CA MET A 1 -52.76 -60.57 19.73
C MET A 1 -53.16 -59.11 19.97
N LYS A 2 -54.38 -58.81 19.51
CA LYS A 2 -55.44 -58.01 20.17
C LYS A 2 -55.03 -56.58 20.58
N ASN A 3 -55.74 -55.49 20.34
CA ASN A 3 -57.06 -55.10 19.71
C ASN A 3 -57.04 -53.57 19.65
N ILE A 4 -57.33 -52.96 18.57
CA ILE A 4 -58.53 -52.20 18.14
C ILE A 4 -59.30 -51.57 19.34
N PHE A 5 -59.43 -50.25 19.35
CA PHE A 5 -60.69 -49.58 19.62
C PHE A 5 -60.76 -48.19 18.92
N TYR A 6 -61.71 -48.08 18.03
CA TYR A 6 -62.24 -46.85 17.41
C TYR A 6 -63.22 -46.21 18.40
N VAL A 7 -63.19 -44.87 18.53
CA VAL A 7 -64.38 -44.11 18.90
C VAL A 7 -64.44 -42.86 18.11
N ILE A 8 -65.42 -42.82 17.23
CA ILE A 8 -65.97 -41.67 16.51
C ILE A 8 -66.94 -40.96 17.45
N VAL A 9 -66.83 -39.65 17.64
CA VAL A 9 -67.95 -38.80 18.07
C VAL A 9 -68.01 -37.53 17.26
N LEU A 10 -69.20 -37.32 16.78
CA LEU A 10 -69.77 -36.44 15.82
C LEU A 10 -70.16 -35.07 16.42
N MET A 11 -69.99 -34.02 15.61
CA MET A 11 -70.73 -32.74 15.55
C MET A 11 -71.07 -31.94 16.79
N LEU A 12 -70.76 -30.63 16.70
CA LEU A 12 -71.81 -29.58 16.64
C LEU A 12 -71.24 -28.24 16.15
N PHE A 13 -71.84 -27.73 15.08
CA PHE A 13 -71.66 -26.33 14.59
C PHE A 13 -72.37 -25.37 15.53
N ILE A 14 -71.68 -24.36 16.03
CA ILE A 14 -72.30 -23.14 16.52
C ILE A 14 -71.58 -21.95 15.92
N THR A 15 -72.27 -21.25 14.97
CA THR A 15 -71.90 -19.96 14.42
C THR A 15 -72.21 -18.86 15.44
N ILE A 16 -71.19 -18.16 15.93
CA ILE A 16 -71.38 -16.87 16.60
C ILE A 16 -70.58 -15.85 15.81
N SER A 17 -71.30 -14.96 15.14
CA SER A 17 -70.78 -13.76 14.49
C SER A 17 -70.54 -12.72 15.54
N CYS A 18 -69.28 -12.34 15.82
CA CYS A 18 -68.94 -11.09 16.49
C CYS A 18 -68.00 -10.28 15.58
N LYS A 19 -68.46 -9.10 15.20
CA LYS A 19 -67.64 -8.05 14.64
C LYS A 19 -66.66 -7.57 15.71
N ASP A 20 -65.38 -7.70 15.47
CA ASP A 20 -64.37 -6.95 16.20
C ASP A 20 -63.49 -6.18 15.22
N GLU A 21 -63.40 -4.90 15.46
CA GLU A 21 -62.55 -3.94 14.74
C GLU A 21 -61.09 -4.29 15.01
N THR A 22 -60.40 -4.86 14.02
CA THR A 22 -58.96 -5.01 14.03
C THR A 22 -58.30 -3.66 13.78
N LYS A 23 -57.83 -3.03 14.86
CA LYS A 23 -56.78 -2.00 14.80
C LYS A 23 -55.58 -2.62 14.10
N LYS A 24 -55.30 -2.18 12.87
CA LYS A 24 -54.02 -2.41 12.19
C LYS A 24 -52.91 -1.76 13.00
N VAL A 25 -52.21 -2.52 13.81
CA VAL A 25 -50.87 -2.15 14.25
C VAL A 25 -49.99 -2.22 13.00
N LYS A 26 -49.62 -1.08 12.48
CA LYS A 26 -48.51 -0.94 11.52
C LYS A 26 -47.24 -1.17 12.29
N ASP A 27 -46.73 -2.38 12.31
CA ASP A 27 -45.31 -2.62 12.55
C ASP A 27 -44.54 -2.09 11.32
N VAL A 28 -44.21 -0.83 11.37
CA VAL A 28 -43.18 -0.25 10.52
C VAL A 28 -41.85 -0.49 11.25
N SER A 29 -41.34 -1.71 11.15
CA SER A 29 -39.90 -1.88 11.33
C SER A 29 -39.22 -1.29 10.09
N SER A 30 -38.98 0.03 10.12
CA SER A 30 -38.02 0.64 9.21
C SER A 30 -36.68 0.02 9.55
N LEU A 31 -36.28 -0.98 8.78
CA LEU A 31 -34.88 -1.31 8.59
C LEU A 31 -34.24 -0.05 7.98
N GLU A 32 -33.75 0.81 8.86
CA GLU A 32 -32.78 1.81 8.44
C GLU A 32 -31.58 1.05 7.90
N THR A 33 -31.49 0.93 6.58
CA THR A 33 -30.29 0.51 5.89
C THR A 33 -29.22 1.52 6.26
N LYS A 34 -28.34 1.15 7.19
CA LYS A 34 -27.18 1.96 7.60
C LYS A 34 -26.40 2.27 6.33
N LYS A 35 -26.52 3.50 5.83
CA LYS A 35 -25.82 3.95 4.62
C LYS A 35 -24.34 3.81 4.87
N GLU A 36 -23.69 2.94 4.13
CA GLU A 36 -22.25 2.75 4.23
C GLU A 36 -21.53 4.03 3.86
N LEU A 37 -20.57 4.44 4.69
CA LEU A 37 -19.81 5.67 4.52
C LEU A 37 -18.88 5.54 3.30
N ASN A 38 -19.06 6.35 2.27
CA ASN A 38 -18.15 6.40 1.14
C ASN A 38 -16.91 7.21 1.49
N VAL A 39 -15.83 6.50 1.82
CA VAL A 39 -14.54 7.06 2.21
C VAL A 39 -13.59 7.35 1.03
N ILE A 40 -13.90 6.80 -0.15
CA ILE A 40 -13.07 6.97 -1.34
C ILE A 40 -13.23 8.38 -1.89
N GLY A 41 -12.13 8.97 -2.39
CA GLY A 41 -12.12 10.30 -3.01
C GLY A 41 -10.98 11.18 -2.52
N ASN A 42 -11.14 12.48 -2.77
CA ASN A 42 -10.15 13.50 -2.46
C ASN A 42 -10.62 14.38 -1.31
N TYR A 43 -9.67 14.68 -0.43
CA TYR A 43 -9.89 15.57 0.71
C TYR A 43 -8.78 16.62 0.73
N VAL A 44 -9.11 17.86 1.10
CA VAL A 44 -8.16 18.98 1.06
C VAL A 44 -8.20 19.78 2.34
N SER A 45 -7.08 20.42 2.69
CA SER A 45 -7.04 21.42 3.75
C SER A 45 -7.85 22.67 3.36
N GLU A 46 -8.23 23.49 4.32
CA GLU A 46 -9.06 24.69 4.12
C GLU A 46 -8.44 25.66 3.10
N GLU A 47 -7.12 25.79 3.11
CA GLU A 47 -6.34 26.67 2.24
C GLU A 47 -6.44 26.32 0.76
N TYR A 48 -6.89 25.12 0.41
CA TYR A 48 -7.09 24.71 -0.98
C TYR A 48 -8.07 25.62 -1.72
N SER A 49 -9.05 26.18 -1.03
CA SER A 49 -9.99 27.15 -1.59
C SER A 49 -9.31 28.44 -2.08
N LYS A 50 -8.14 28.77 -1.49
CA LYS A 50 -7.31 29.95 -1.80
C LYS A 50 -6.07 29.64 -2.62
N ARG A 51 -6.02 28.44 -3.28
CA ARG A 51 -4.85 27.99 -4.03
C ARG A 51 -4.44 28.93 -5.16
N SER A 52 -5.40 29.63 -5.79
CA SER A 52 -5.15 30.63 -6.81
C SER A 52 -4.44 31.88 -6.29
N GLU A 53 -4.59 32.18 -5.00
CA GLU A 53 -3.95 33.32 -4.32
C GLU A 53 -2.53 32.97 -3.84
N GLY A 54 -2.09 31.73 -4.00
CA GLY A 54 -0.74 31.30 -3.66
C GLY A 54 -0.61 30.59 -2.30
N TYR A 55 -1.71 30.33 -1.62
CA TYR A 55 -1.69 29.60 -0.34
C TYR A 55 -1.20 28.17 -0.51
N ASP A 56 -0.44 27.71 0.46
CA ASP A 56 -0.05 26.30 0.58
C ASP A 56 -1.27 25.48 1.02
N TRP A 57 -1.32 24.24 0.54
CA TRP A 57 -2.40 23.34 0.87
C TRP A 57 -1.92 21.88 0.83
N ILE A 58 -2.66 21.01 1.48
CA ILE A 58 -2.45 19.57 1.52
C ILE A 58 -3.69 18.87 0.99
N ALA A 59 -3.50 17.83 0.19
CA ALA A 59 -4.55 16.92 -0.25
C ALA A 59 -4.30 15.51 0.27
N ILE A 60 -5.38 14.81 0.60
CA ILE A 60 -5.41 13.39 0.91
C ILE A 60 -6.23 12.69 -0.17
N MET A 61 -5.62 11.79 -0.90
CA MET A 61 -6.26 10.98 -1.93
C MET A 61 -6.45 9.56 -1.41
N ILE A 62 -7.69 9.07 -1.43
CA ILE A 62 -8.06 7.75 -0.94
C ILE A 62 -8.55 6.90 -2.09
N SER A 63 -7.97 5.71 -2.24
CA SER A 63 -8.41 4.69 -3.19
C SER A 63 -8.48 3.31 -2.53
N GLU A 64 -9.27 2.43 -3.12
CA GLU A 64 -9.30 1.03 -2.67
C GLU A 64 -8.01 0.30 -3.04
N LYS A 65 -7.67 -0.64 -2.19
CA LYS A 65 -6.66 -1.67 -2.42
C LYS A 65 -7.28 -3.03 -2.12
N GLU A 66 -6.70 -4.10 -2.64
CA GLU A 66 -7.13 -5.48 -2.38
C GLU A 66 -7.34 -5.75 -0.87
N ASN A 67 -8.17 -6.74 -0.56
CA ASN A 67 -8.49 -7.15 0.82
C ASN A 67 -9.15 -6.04 1.68
N ASN A 68 -9.96 -5.16 1.08
CA ASN A 68 -10.67 -4.08 1.77
C ASN A 68 -9.73 -3.08 2.51
N LEU A 69 -8.51 -2.96 2.02
CA LEU A 69 -7.56 -1.97 2.48
C LEU A 69 -7.76 -0.65 1.73
N LEU A 70 -7.35 0.46 2.34
CA LEU A 70 -7.25 1.75 1.67
C LEU A 70 -5.80 2.08 1.36
N LYS A 71 -5.54 2.55 0.15
CA LYS A 71 -4.34 3.31 -0.17
C LYS A 71 -4.61 4.77 0.15
N ILE A 72 -3.73 5.37 0.94
CA ILE A 72 -3.79 6.78 1.35
C ILE A 72 -2.54 7.46 0.81
N SER A 73 -2.73 8.52 0.04
CA SER A 73 -1.63 9.34 -0.48
C SER A 73 -1.85 10.78 -0.07
N ILE A 74 -0.91 11.36 0.67
CA ILE A 74 -0.94 12.76 1.10
C ILE A 74 0.11 13.52 0.30
N ARG A 75 -0.30 14.60 -0.33
CA ARG A 75 0.52 15.47 -1.17
C ARG A 75 0.22 16.93 -0.86
N SER A 76 1.24 17.75 -0.83
CA SER A 76 1.09 19.20 -0.71
C SER A 76 1.29 19.89 -2.05
N ARG A 77 1.06 21.21 -2.07
CA ARG A 77 1.39 22.07 -3.20
C ARG A 77 2.88 22.04 -3.51
N ALA A 78 3.26 22.00 -4.80
CA ALA A 78 4.65 21.90 -5.25
C ALA A 78 4.96 22.66 -6.57
N ASP A 79 4.04 23.52 -7.08
CA ASP A 79 4.21 24.24 -8.35
C ASP A 79 5.30 25.32 -8.31
N LYS A 80 5.59 25.89 -7.13
CA LYS A 80 6.55 26.99 -6.95
C LYS A 80 7.67 26.68 -5.96
N LYS A 81 7.61 25.54 -5.31
CA LYS A 81 8.58 25.11 -4.28
C LYS A 81 8.60 23.59 -4.18
N ARG A 82 9.54 23.05 -3.41
CA ARG A 82 9.49 21.64 -3.03
C ARG A 82 8.24 21.35 -2.21
N PRO A 83 7.64 20.14 -2.36
CA PRO A 83 6.48 19.77 -1.56
C PRO A 83 6.79 19.88 -0.06
N THR A 84 5.82 20.39 0.70
CA THR A 84 5.95 20.53 2.15
C THR A 84 5.69 19.19 2.82
N CYS A 85 4.68 18.44 2.38
CA CYS A 85 4.32 17.13 2.93
C CYS A 85 4.14 16.11 1.82
N THR A 86 4.76 14.94 1.98
CA THR A 86 4.63 13.78 1.07
C THR A 86 4.56 12.51 1.91
N PHE A 87 3.46 11.76 1.81
CA PHE A 87 3.25 10.55 2.61
C PHE A 87 2.37 9.56 1.86
N ASP A 88 2.73 8.28 1.91
CA ASP A 88 1.92 7.16 1.43
C ASP A 88 1.76 6.11 2.52
N ALA A 89 0.56 5.57 2.64
CA ALA A 89 0.26 4.51 3.58
C ALA A 89 -0.81 3.55 3.05
N VAL A 90 -0.87 2.38 3.67
CA VAL A 90 -1.99 1.44 3.55
C VAL A 90 -2.67 1.38 4.89
N ALA A 91 -3.99 1.58 4.91
CA ALA A 91 -4.78 1.59 6.13
C ALA A 91 -5.83 0.49 6.14
N LYS A 92 -5.99 -0.18 7.29
CA LYS A 92 -6.98 -1.22 7.55
C LYS A 92 -8.14 -0.63 8.34
N LYS A 93 -9.36 -1.03 7.99
CA LYS A 93 -10.57 -0.66 8.73
C LYS A 93 -10.54 -1.26 10.14
N ILE A 94 -10.69 -0.42 11.17
CA ILE A 94 -10.78 -0.83 12.58
C ILE A 94 -12.17 -0.65 13.16
N ASN A 95 -12.99 0.26 12.59
CA ASN A 95 -14.40 0.41 12.89
C ASN A 95 -15.12 1.09 11.71
N ASP A 96 -16.44 1.39 11.84
CA ASP A 96 -17.26 1.93 10.77
C ASP A 96 -16.74 3.25 10.17
N LYS A 97 -15.98 4.03 10.93
CA LYS A 97 -15.52 5.37 10.55
C LYS A 97 -14.01 5.53 10.55
N THR A 98 -13.26 4.57 11.11
CA THR A 98 -11.82 4.75 11.33
C THR A 98 -11.01 3.64 10.65
N TYR A 99 -9.97 4.07 9.97
CA TYR A 99 -8.93 3.22 9.40
C TYR A 99 -7.61 3.53 10.09
N GLN A 100 -6.76 2.52 10.22
CA GLN A 100 -5.47 2.59 10.90
C GLN A 100 -4.34 2.14 9.98
N SER A 101 -3.26 2.89 9.99
CA SER A 101 -1.98 2.50 9.38
C SER A 101 -0.93 2.33 10.48
N GLN A 102 -0.15 1.26 10.42
CA GLN A 102 0.97 1.00 11.32
C GLN A 102 2.28 1.46 10.66
N ILE A 103 3.02 2.31 11.35
CA ILE A 103 4.30 2.85 10.88
C ILE A 103 5.31 2.75 12.04
N ASN A 104 6.33 1.92 11.89
CA ASN A 104 7.36 1.72 12.91
C ASN A 104 6.79 1.43 14.32
N GLY A 105 5.77 0.58 14.39
CA GLY A 105 5.09 0.21 15.64
C GLY A 105 4.14 1.27 16.21
N LYS A 106 3.96 2.40 15.53
CA LYS A 106 3.04 3.49 15.90
C LYS A 106 1.85 3.54 14.96
N SER A 107 0.70 4.00 15.47
CA SER A 107 -0.57 4.01 14.74
C SER A 107 -0.94 5.42 14.29
N ILE A 108 -1.19 5.58 12.99
CA ILE A 108 -1.88 6.74 12.42
C ILE A 108 -3.34 6.37 12.19
N LEU A 109 -4.26 7.19 12.67
CA LEU A 109 -5.70 7.03 12.54
C LEU A 109 -6.27 8.00 11.52
N PHE A 110 -7.11 7.46 10.63
CA PHE A 110 -7.86 8.19 9.61
C PHE A 110 -9.34 8.05 9.94
N THR A 111 -9.95 9.08 10.52
CA THR A 111 -11.36 9.07 10.95
C THR A 111 -12.21 9.86 9.99
N PHE A 112 -13.24 9.22 9.44
CA PHE A 112 -14.09 9.74 8.39
C PHE A 112 -15.46 10.18 8.91
N THR A 113 -15.98 11.23 8.31
CA THR A 113 -17.40 11.61 8.30
C THR A 113 -17.89 11.65 6.85
N ASP A 114 -19.15 12.03 6.61
CA ASP A 114 -19.69 12.16 5.25
C ASP A 114 -18.93 13.21 4.42
N THR A 115 -18.33 14.21 5.06
CA THR A 115 -17.72 15.37 4.40
C THR A 115 -16.26 15.62 4.75
N GLN A 116 -15.69 14.87 5.69
CA GLN A 116 -14.34 15.15 6.21
C GLN A 116 -13.57 13.88 6.52
N ILE A 117 -12.25 14.01 6.53
CA ILE A 117 -11.31 13.08 7.15
C ILE A 117 -10.47 13.83 8.19
N SER A 118 -10.25 13.21 9.35
CA SER A 118 -9.30 13.69 10.36
C SER A 118 -8.14 12.74 10.47
N VAL A 119 -6.91 13.26 10.54
CA VAL A 119 -5.67 12.51 10.69
C VAL A 119 -5.08 12.78 12.07
N THR A 120 -4.91 11.73 12.86
CA THR A 120 -4.38 11.78 14.24
C THR A 120 -3.49 10.55 14.50
N THR A 121 -2.86 10.51 15.66
CA THR A 121 -2.22 9.29 16.19
C THR A 121 -3.12 8.64 17.23
N GLU A 122 -2.92 7.34 17.46
CA GLU A 122 -3.64 6.61 18.52
C GLU A 122 -3.23 7.11 19.92
N ASN A 123 -1.93 7.38 20.12
CA ASN A 123 -1.38 7.93 21.34
C ASN A 123 -0.92 9.37 21.12
N GLU A 124 -1.20 10.27 22.07
CA GLU A 124 -0.79 11.68 21.96
C GLU A 124 0.73 11.85 21.90
N GLU A 125 1.49 11.00 22.59
CA GLU A 125 2.97 11.02 22.59
C GLU A 125 3.58 10.72 21.22
N ASP A 126 2.82 10.13 20.30
CA ASP A 126 3.25 9.79 18.94
C ASP A 126 3.00 10.89 17.91
N GLN A 127 2.48 12.05 18.31
CA GLN A 127 2.17 13.15 17.39
C GLN A 127 3.37 13.62 16.55
N GLY A 128 4.59 13.45 17.06
CA GLY A 128 5.82 13.70 16.31
C GLY A 128 5.88 12.97 14.97
N LEU A 129 5.24 11.79 14.86
CA LEU A 129 5.15 11.02 13.62
C LEU A 129 4.44 11.81 12.50
N LEU A 130 3.45 12.63 12.81
CA LEU A 130 2.68 13.39 11.82
C LEU A 130 3.45 14.59 11.25
N TYR A 131 4.49 15.03 11.94
CA TYR A 131 5.42 16.07 11.47
C TYR A 131 6.57 15.49 10.64
N PHE A 132 6.93 14.24 10.87
CA PHE A 132 8.10 13.59 10.25
C PHE A 132 8.01 13.57 8.71
N TYR A 133 6.81 13.48 8.14
CA TYR A 133 6.58 13.45 6.69
C TYR A 133 6.43 14.82 6.05
N CYS A 134 6.70 15.87 6.83
CA CYS A 134 6.59 17.26 6.40
C CYS A 134 7.87 18.03 6.68
N SER A 135 8.04 19.14 5.98
CA SER A 135 9.12 20.11 6.18
C SER A 135 8.57 21.46 6.64
N GLY A 136 9.45 22.35 7.13
CA GLY A 136 9.06 23.72 7.50
C GLY A 136 8.11 23.83 8.68
N GLY A 137 8.04 22.83 9.56
CA GLY A 137 7.14 22.81 10.71
C GLY A 137 5.67 22.45 10.37
N ALA A 138 5.40 22.03 9.14
CA ALA A 138 4.07 21.53 8.75
C ALA A 138 3.81 20.13 9.32
N SER A 139 2.56 19.70 9.31
CA SER A 139 2.11 18.39 9.77
C SER A 139 1.01 17.85 8.85
N ILE A 140 0.90 16.53 8.73
CA ILE A 140 -0.25 15.87 8.12
C ILE A 140 -1.44 15.75 9.08
N SER A 141 -1.27 16.13 10.35
CA SER A 141 -2.35 16.19 11.34
C SER A 141 -3.40 17.22 10.95
N GLY A 142 -4.64 16.95 11.25
CA GLY A 142 -5.73 17.91 11.07
C GLY A 142 -6.96 17.32 10.40
N SER A 143 -7.85 18.21 9.99
CA SER A 143 -9.11 17.86 9.32
C SER A 143 -9.09 18.39 7.88
N TYR A 144 -9.56 17.54 6.95
CA TYR A 144 -9.56 17.83 5.53
C TYR A 144 -10.98 17.64 4.98
N GLN A 145 -11.44 18.57 4.16
CA GLN A 145 -12.77 18.56 3.56
C GLN A 145 -12.81 17.71 2.31
N LYS A 146 -13.82 16.85 2.18
CA LYS A 146 -14.07 16.08 0.97
C LYS A 146 -14.46 17.01 -0.17
N ILE A 147 -13.84 16.81 -1.35
CA ILE A 147 -14.19 17.52 -2.57
C ILE A 147 -14.65 16.54 -3.65
N ASN A 148 -15.52 17.01 -4.54
CA ASN A 148 -16.00 16.24 -5.68
C ASN A 148 -15.23 16.53 -6.96
N GLU A 149 -14.53 17.68 -7.01
CA GLU A 149 -13.69 18.04 -8.13
C GLU A 149 -12.34 17.34 -8.09
N PRO A 150 -11.69 17.16 -9.23
CA PRO A 150 -10.31 16.69 -9.28
C PRO A 150 -9.36 17.67 -8.56
N ILE A 151 -8.32 17.13 -7.92
CA ILE A 151 -7.23 17.93 -7.39
C ILE A 151 -6.52 18.68 -8.53
N ASP A 152 -6.09 19.91 -8.29
CA ASP A 152 -5.32 20.72 -9.24
C ASP A 152 -3.97 20.05 -9.56
N GLN A 153 -3.91 19.39 -10.72
CA GLN A 153 -2.75 18.61 -11.16
C GLN A 153 -1.54 19.49 -11.52
N ASN A 154 -1.73 20.80 -11.75
CA ASN A 154 -0.63 21.71 -12.05
C ASN A 154 0.09 22.17 -10.78
N GLN A 155 -0.57 22.09 -9.63
CA GLN A 155 -0.02 22.58 -8.37
C GLN A 155 0.39 21.48 -7.41
N ILE A 156 -0.21 20.28 -7.51
CA ILE A 156 0.06 19.18 -6.57
C ILE A 156 1.45 18.57 -6.80
N ASP A 157 2.08 18.12 -5.74
CA ASP A 157 3.25 17.25 -5.77
C ASP A 157 2.99 16.00 -6.62
N GLN A 158 3.83 15.80 -7.63
CA GLN A 158 3.73 14.71 -8.61
C GLN A 158 4.37 13.40 -8.14
N THR A 159 4.85 13.32 -6.90
CA THR A 159 5.41 12.10 -6.32
C THR A 159 4.40 10.95 -6.40
N LYS A 160 4.79 9.84 -7.02
CA LYS A 160 3.94 8.66 -7.23
C LYS A 160 4.11 7.60 -6.13
N PHE A 161 5.30 7.53 -5.56
CA PHE A 161 5.65 6.66 -4.46
C PHE A 161 6.56 7.41 -3.48
N ASN A 162 6.35 7.25 -2.19
CA ASN A 162 7.25 7.72 -1.15
C ASN A 162 7.26 6.72 0.01
N LYS A 163 8.44 6.31 0.42
CA LYS A 163 8.62 5.45 1.60
C LYS A 163 9.89 5.84 2.33
N VAL A 164 9.78 6.02 3.64
CA VAL A 164 10.91 6.22 4.54
C VAL A 164 11.11 4.95 5.34
N LEU A 165 12.34 4.45 5.35
CA LEU A 165 12.76 3.22 6.00
C LEU A 165 13.92 3.52 6.94
N ASN A 166 14.02 2.78 8.03
CA ASN A 166 15.13 2.89 8.99
C ASN A 166 15.53 1.51 9.48
N LEU A 167 16.81 1.24 9.51
CA LEU A 167 17.38 0.06 10.16
C LEU A 167 18.79 0.40 10.67
N GLN A 168 19.14 -0.02 11.87
CA GLN A 168 20.50 0.12 12.45
C GLN A 168 21.05 1.56 12.39
N ASP A 169 20.22 2.56 12.72
CA ASP A 169 20.50 4.01 12.71
C ASP A 169 20.74 4.63 11.32
N VAL A 170 20.53 3.89 10.24
CA VAL A 170 20.56 4.41 8.87
C VAL A 170 19.14 4.53 8.34
N GLY A 171 18.83 5.70 7.80
CA GLY A 171 17.54 5.98 7.18
C GLY A 171 17.63 6.11 5.68
N PHE A 172 16.54 5.74 5.01
CA PHE A 172 16.40 5.76 3.55
C PHE A 172 15.08 6.46 3.19
N ASN A 173 15.14 7.47 2.35
CA ASN A 173 13.96 8.02 1.71
C ASN A 173 13.96 7.57 0.24
N VAL A 174 12.97 6.79 -0.13
CA VAL A 174 12.76 6.27 -1.48
C VAL A 174 11.55 6.97 -2.07
N SER A 175 11.72 7.66 -3.17
CA SER A 175 10.63 8.38 -3.82
C SER A 175 10.69 8.29 -5.34
N THR A 176 9.52 8.36 -5.99
CA THR A 176 9.44 8.40 -7.45
C THR A 176 8.60 9.56 -7.92
N ILE A 177 9.04 10.18 -9.00
CA ILE A 177 8.30 11.25 -9.69
C ILE A 177 8.16 10.85 -11.15
N LYS A 178 6.98 11.09 -11.73
CA LYS A 178 6.79 11.06 -13.17
C LYS A 178 6.82 12.49 -13.71
N LYS A 179 7.88 12.84 -14.42
CA LYS A 179 8.03 14.15 -15.03
C LYS A 179 8.27 14.00 -16.54
N GLU A 180 7.50 14.73 -17.34
CA GLU A 180 7.64 14.74 -18.82
C GLU A 180 7.58 13.33 -19.44
N GLY A 181 6.77 12.45 -18.85
CA GLY A 181 6.61 11.07 -19.31
C GLY A 181 7.60 10.07 -18.72
N LYS A 182 8.70 10.53 -18.12
CA LYS A 182 9.74 9.68 -17.53
C LYS A 182 9.48 9.44 -16.05
N ASN A 183 9.66 8.20 -15.62
CA ASN A 183 9.67 7.83 -14.20
C ASN A 183 11.10 7.87 -13.67
N THR A 184 11.31 8.54 -12.55
CA THR A 184 12.60 8.57 -11.87
C THR A 184 12.46 8.05 -10.45
N LEU A 185 13.46 7.28 -10.01
CA LEU A 185 13.62 6.81 -8.64
C LEU A 185 14.69 7.66 -7.97
N THR A 186 14.35 8.34 -6.89
CA THR A 186 15.31 9.06 -6.05
C THR A 186 15.47 8.35 -4.73
N ILE A 187 16.72 8.10 -4.34
CA ILE A 187 17.10 7.51 -3.07
C ILE A 187 17.97 8.53 -2.34
N PHE A 188 17.58 8.86 -1.13
CA PHE A 188 18.34 9.70 -0.22
C PHE A 188 18.53 8.96 1.10
N THR A 189 19.78 8.90 1.60
CA THR A 189 20.11 8.33 2.91
C THR A 189 20.29 9.44 3.95
N PHE A 190 20.19 9.07 5.20
CA PHE A 190 20.55 9.91 6.34
C PHE A 190 21.07 9.03 7.47
N GLY A 191 22.09 9.54 8.20
CA GLY A 191 22.78 8.81 9.27
C GLY A 191 24.04 8.07 8.82
N LEU A 192 24.47 8.19 7.56
CA LEU A 192 25.79 7.71 7.13
C LEU A 192 26.88 8.64 7.64
N LYS A 193 28.04 8.06 8.04
CA LYS A 193 29.08 8.80 8.77
C LYS A 193 30.02 9.61 7.86
N GLU A 194 30.21 9.19 6.64
CA GLU A 194 31.18 9.80 5.72
C GLU A 194 30.49 10.46 4.51
N GLN A 195 29.55 9.77 3.87
CA GLN A 195 28.89 10.25 2.66
C GLN A 195 27.46 9.77 2.57
N GLU A 196 26.51 10.70 2.60
CA GLU A 196 25.11 10.40 2.28
C GLU A 196 24.98 10.04 0.80
N TYR A 197 24.12 9.07 0.53
CA TYR A 197 23.74 8.71 -0.84
C TYR A 197 22.56 9.58 -1.27
N ASN A 198 22.67 10.23 -2.43
CA ASN A 198 21.61 11.08 -2.95
C ASN A 198 21.64 10.99 -4.49
N GLU A 199 21.00 9.96 -5.03
CA GLU A 199 21.01 9.67 -6.46
C GLU A 199 19.60 9.60 -7.02
N THR A 200 19.48 9.97 -8.29
CA THR A 200 18.26 9.84 -9.07
C THR A 200 18.52 8.95 -10.28
N ILE A 201 17.77 7.86 -10.35
CA ILE A 201 17.90 6.78 -11.34
C ILE A 201 16.72 6.89 -12.31
N ASP A 202 16.97 6.79 -13.60
CA ASP A 202 15.92 6.67 -14.61
C ASP A 202 15.37 5.23 -14.58
N ILE A 203 14.06 5.11 -14.34
CA ILE A 203 13.33 3.83 -14.31
C ILE A 203 12.23 3.86 -15.40
N GLU A 204 12.57 4.36 -16.59
CA GLU A 204 11.61 4.47 -17.69
C GLU A 204 10.96 3.12 -18.01
N GLY A 205 9.63 3.11 -18.11
CA GLY A 205 8.85 1.89 -18.33
C GLY A 205 8.58 1.05 -17.06
N GLU A 206 9.10 1.46 -15.90
CA GLU A 206 8.85 0.79 -14.62
C GLU A 206 8.11 1.68 -13.63
N VAL A 207 7.49 1.06 -12.65
CA VAL A 207 6.89 1.71 -11.47
C VAL A 207 7.38 1.03 -10.21
N VAL A 208 7.70 1.80 -9.18
CA VAL A 208 8.04 1.23 -7.86
C VAL A 208 6.77 0.68 -7.22
N VAL A 209 6.82 -0.57 -6.80
CA VAL A 209 5.72 -1.26 -6.11
C VAL A 209 5.94 -1.37 -4.60
N ASN A 210 7.20 -1.49 -4.17
CA ASN A 210 7.56 -1.51 -2.75
C ASN A 210 9.05 -1.18 -2.56
N ALA A 211 9.43 -0.89 -1.31
CA ALA A 211 10.82 -0.84 -0.86
C ALA A 211 10.92 -1.48 0.53
N GLU A 212 11.99 -2.21 0.78
CA GLU A 212 12.25 -2.90 2.05
C GLU A 212 13.72 -2.72 2.46
N VAL A 213 14.00 -2.89 3.75
CA VAL A 213 15.35 -2.81 4.29
C VAL A 213 15.57 -3.96 5.25
N GLU A 214 16.73 -4.61 5.16
CA GLU A 214 17.15 -5.70 6.03
C GLU A 214 18.69 -5.77 6.05
N ASP A 215 19.28 -6.43 7.04
CA ASP A 215 20.71 -6.75 7.12
C ASP A 215 20.89 -8.22 6.65
N LEU A 216 20.94 -8.42 5.32
CA LEU A 216 20.92 -9.75 4.72
C LEU A 216 22.16 -10.58 5.01
N ASN A 217 23.31 -9.93 5.15
CA ASN A 217 24.58 -10.59 5.42
C ASN A 217 24.98 -10.57 6.90
N SER A 218 24.17 -9.93 7.77
CA SER A 218 24.36 -9.79 9.20
C SER A 218 25.72 -9.12 9.57
N ASP A 219 26.14 -8.14 8.76
CA ASP A 219 27.37 -7.38 9.00
C ASP A 219 27.17 -6.12 9.89
N GLY A 220 25.93 -5.86 10.32
CA GLY A 220 25.55 -4.72 11.13
C GLY A 220 25.33 -3.44 10.33
N SER A 221 25.20 -3.56 9.01
CA SER A 221 24.86 -2.47 8.08
C SER A 221 23.73 -2.89 7.17
N PRO A 222 22.69 -2.07 6.99
CA PRO A 222 21.49 -2.51 6.27
C PRO A 222 21.66 -2.51 4.74
N GLU A 223 20.87 -3.34 4.08
CA GLU A 223 20.62 -3.30 2.64
C GLU A 223 19.24 -2.72 2.35
N LEU A 224 19.17 -1.84 1.34
CA LEU A 224 17.92 -1.31 0.76
C LEU A 224 17.58 -2.06 -0.51
N PHE A 225 16.32 -2.48 -0.62
CA PHE A 225 15.74 -3.09 -1.81
C PHE A 225 14.53 -2.28 -2.28
N VAL A 226 14.55 -1.87 -3.55
CA VAL A 226 13.43 -1.20 -4.20
C VAL A 226 12.92 -2.10 -5.31
N PHE A 227 11.68 -2.56 -5.17
CA PHE A 227 11.02 -3.45 -6.11
C PHE A 227 10.23 -2.65 -7.13
N THR A 228 10.45 -2.94 -8.40
CA THR A 228 9.74 -2.31 -9.51
C THR A 228 9.02 -3.35 -10.36
N GLN A 229 8.05 -2.87 -11.12
CA GLN A 229 7.37 -3.65 -12.14
C GLN A 229 7.28 -2.84 -13.44
N SER A 230 7.43 -3.51 -14.58
CA SER A 230 7.22 -2.89 -15.88
C SER A 230 5.76 -2.47 -16.07
N VAL A 231 5.56 -1.35 -16.75
CA VAL A 231 4.23 -0.88 -17.15
C VAL A 231 3.76 -1.68 -18.36
N GLY A 232 2.96 -2.73 -18.13
CA GLY A 232 2.46 -3.60 -19.18
C GLY A 232 1.82 -4.88 -18.64
N SER A 233 1.24 -5.68 -19.52
CA SER A 233 0.49 -6.87 -19.12
C SER A 233 1.36 -8.00 -18.54
N GLY A 234 2.67 -8.00 -18.79
CA GLY A 234 3.59 -8.99 -18.23
C GLY A 234 4.08 -8.67 -16.82
N SER A 235 3.94 -7.41 -16.36
CA SER A 235 4.38 -6.97 -15.04
C SER A 235 5.76 -7.55 -14.66
N TYR A 236 6.75 -7.39 -15.55
CA TYR A 236 8.11 -7.90 -15.31
C TYR A 236 8.73 -7.15 -14.13
N GLY A 237 9.11 -7.90 -13.11
CA GLY A 237 9.70 -7.36 -11.90
C GLY A 237 11.20 -7.13 -12.03
N ASN A 238 11.69 -6.09 -11.32
CA ASN A 238 13.10 -5.78 -11.19
C ASN A 238 13.42 -5.35 -9.76
N VAL A 239 14.69 -5.39 -9.39
CA VAL A 239 15.19 -5.04 -8.06
C VAL A 239 16.35 -4.07 -8.18
N TYR A 240 16.19 -2.87 -7.63
CA TYR A 240 17.28 -1.95 -7.36
C TYR A 240 17.74 -2.19 -5.92
N ALA A 241 18.92 -2.76 -5.76
CA ALA A 241 19.46 -3.15 -4.46
C ALA A 241 20.72 -2.34 -4.12
N PHE A 242 20.85 -1.99 -2.85
CA PHE A 242 21.96 -1.18 -2.33
C PHE A 242 22.39 -1.73 -1.00
N SER A 243 23.69 -1.66 -0.71
CA SER A 243 24.27 -2.09 0.56
C SER A 243 25.02 -0.96 1.23
N VAL A 244 24.77 -0.75 2.49
CA VAL A 244 25.51 0.19 3.34
C VAL A 244 26.85 -0.42 3.73
N ASN A 245 27.92 0.35 3.59
CA ASN A 245 29.29 -0.06 3.88
C ASN A 245 29.73 0.47 5.25
N ASN A 246 29.69 -0.38 6.28
CA ASN A 246 30.12 -0.05 7.66
C ASN A 246 29.48 1.24 8.22
N LYS A 247 28.24 1.55 7.85
CA LYS A 247 27.51 2.79 8.19
C LYS A 247 28.23 4.07 7.74
N LYS A 248 29.05 4.02 6.69
CA LYS A 248 29.84 5.15 6.21
C LYS A 248 29.35 5.69 4.87
N SER A 249 29.05 4.80 3.95
CA SER A 249 28.59 5.09 2.60
C SER A 249 27.66 4.00 2.12
N MET A 250 27.07 4.15 0.94
CA MET A 250 26.22 3.15 0.30
C MET A 250 26.68 2.89 -1.13
N SER A 251 26.59 1.65 -1.59
CA SER A 251 26.89 1.24 -2.96
C SER A 251 25.81 0.34 -3.52
N GLU A 252 25.72 0.28 -4.85
CA GLU A 252 24.80 -0.62 -5.54
C GLU A 252 25.18 -2.09 -5.32
N VAL A 253 24.14 -2.95 -5.37
CA VAL A 253 24.25 -4.40 -5.36
C VAL A 253 23.72 -4.92 -6.68
N TYR A 254 24.51 -5.75 -7.38
CA TYR A 254 24.11 -6.30 -8.66
C TYR A 254 23.01 -7.35 -8.49
N PHE A 255 21.93 -7.19 -9.23
CA PHE A 255 20.86 -8.17 -9.43
C PHE A 255 20.80 -8.55 -10.91
N GLN A 256 20.97 -9.83 -11.24
CA GLN A 256 20.84 -10.29 -12.61
C GLN A 256 19.35 -10.36 -12.99
N PRO A 257 18.90 -9.64 -14.05
CA PRO A 257 17.50 -9.71 -14.49
C PRO A 257 17.04 -11.15 -14.73
N THR A 258 15.85 -11.50 -14.25
CA THR A 258 15.32 -12.87 -14.32
C THR A 258 15.28 -13.41 -15.75
N ALA A 259 14.89 -12.59 -16.71
CA ALA A 259 14.84 -12.96 -18.13
C ALA A 259 16.20 -13.37 -18.70
N GLU A 260 17.30 -12.82 -18.18
CA GLU A 260 18.67 -13.07 -18.62
C GLU A 260 19.36 -14.21 -17.86
N ASN A 261 18.74 -14.70 -16.78
CA ASN A 261 19.33 -15.76 -15.95
C ASN A 261 18.84 -17.15 -16.37
N SER A 262 19.65 -17.84 -17.17
CA SER A 262 19.32 -19.16 -17.71
C SER A 262 19.06 -20.25 -16.65
N LYS A 263 19.49 -20.05 -15.41
CA LYS A 263 19.24 -20.99 -14.30
C LYS A 263 17.76 -20.97 -13.87
N ILE A 264 17.05 -19.86 -14.08
CA ILE A 264 15.72 -19.63 -13.50
C ILE A 264 14.67 -19.16 -14.52
N ASN A 265 15.04 -18.76 -15.74
CA ASN A 265 14.12 -18.10 -16.68
C ASN A 265 13.27 -19.06 -17.53
N LYS A 266 13.40 -20.39 -17.39
CA LYS A 266 12.58 -21.32 -18.17
C LYS A 266 11.09 -21.16 -17.83
N GLY A 267 10.27 -20.82 -18.83
CA GLY A 267 8.83 -20.55 -18.65
C GLY A 267 8.53 -19.22 -17.97
N TYR A 268 9.48 -18.29 -17.89
CA TYR A 268 9.29 -16.97 -17.30
C TYR A 268 8.61 -16.00 -18.27
N MET A 269 7.53 -15.35 -17.84
CA MET A 269 6.81 -14.32 -18.58
C MET A 269 6.42 -13.12 -17.67
N GLY A 270 7.19 -12.87 -16.60
CA GLY A 270 6.92 -11.80 -15.64
C GLY A 270 5.98 -12.22 -14.51
N HIS A 271 5.19 -11.28 -14.01
CA HIS A 271 4.33 -11.41 -12.83
C HIS A 271 5.09 -11.74 -11.55
N ASP A 272 6.23 -11.09 -11.40
CA ASP A 272 7.11 -11.28 -10.25
C ASP A 272 6.52 -10.69 -8.98
N GLU A 273 6.70 -11.41 -7.88
CA GLU A 273 6.52 -10.93 -6.52
C GLU A 273 7.86 -11.03 -5.78
N PHE A 274 8.34 -9.89 -5.27
CA PHE A 274 9.55 -9.82 -4.45
C PHE A 274 9.22 -9.49 -3.01
N SER A 275 9.96 -10.08 -2.07
CA SER A 275 9.92 -9.74 -0.64
C SER A 275 11.19 -10.18 0.05
N LEU A 276 11.54 -9.51 1.14
CA LEU A 276 12.59 -10.00 2.04
C LEU A 276 12.00 -11.08 2.95
N ILE A 277 12.73 -12.18 3.11
CA ILE A 277 12.34 -13.31 3.95
C ILE A 277 13.56 -13.68 4.78
N GLU A 278 13.55 -13.33 6.07
CA GLU A 278 14.71 -13.49 6.93
C GLU A 278 15.97 -12.88 6.27
N ASN A 279 17.01 -13.65 6.10
CA ASN A 279 18.30 -13.20 5.54
C ASN A 279 18.40 -13.43 4.03
N SER A 280 17.29 -13.36 3.29
CA SER A 280 17.27 -13.60 1.85
C SER A 280 16.24 -12.73 1.11
N LEU A 281 16.55 -12.42 -0.15
CA LEU A 281 15.56 -11.91 -1.07
C LEU A 281 14.78 -13.09 -1.66
N GLY A 282 13.46 -13.08 -1.50
CA GLY A 282 12.55 -14.02 -2.13
C GLY A 282 11.94 -13.44 -3.41
N GLN A 283 11.85 -14.28 -4.44
CA GLN A 283 11.14 -14.00 -5.68
C GLN A 283 10.17 -15.12 -5.98
N ARG A 284 8.95 -14.81 -6.42
CA ARG A 284 8.00 -15.78 -6.95
C ARG A 284 7.44 -15.30 -8.28
N PHE A 285 7.22 -16.24 -9.21
CA PHE A 285 6.52 -15.99 -10.46
C PHE A 285 5.87 -17.26 -11.01
N PRO A 286 4.78 -17.12 -11.79
CA PRO A 286 4.13 -18.25 -12.45
C PRO A 286 5.01 -18.82 -13.58
N ILE A 287 4.99 -20.14 -13.78
CA ILE A 287 5.66 -20.81 -14.88
C ILE A 287 4.67 -21.03 -16.03
N TYR A 288 5.05 -20.60 -17.21
CA TYR A 288 4.26 -20.73 -18.43
C TYR A 288 4.75 -21.92 -19.26
N LYS A 289 3.79 -22.72 -19.77
CA LYS A 289 4.02 -23.80 -20.72
C LYS A 289 3.69 -23.33 -22.14
N GLU A 290 4.10 -24.11 -23.12
CA GLU A 290 3.74 -23.85 -24.52
C GLU A 290 2.23 -23.84 -24.70
N GLY A 291 1.69 -22.79 -25.30
CA GLY A 291 0.24 -22.56 -25.49
C GLY A 291 -0.46 -21.81 -24.36
N ASP A 292 0.20 -21.54 -23.23
CA ASP A 292 -0.37 -20.73 -22.15
C ASP A 292 -0.58 -19.29 -22.60
N THR A 293 -1.66 -18.68 -22.10
CA THR A 293 -1.87 -17.22 -22.21
C THR A 293 -1.33 -16.50 -20.98
N ASN A 294 -1.07 -15.20 -21.10
CA ASN A 294 -0.55 -14.40 -20.01
C ASN A 294 -1.45 -14.42 -18.74
N ALA A 295 -2.75 -14.59 -18.92
CA ALA A 295 -3.74 -14.65 -17.83
C ALA A 295 -3.94 -16.06 -17.24
N ALA A 296 -3.37 -17.13 -17.86
CA ALA A 296 -3.66 -18.50 -17.48
C ALA A 296 -2.38 -19.39 -17.56
N PRO A 297 -1.39 -19.17 -16.69
CA PRO A 297 -0.22 -20.04 -16.57
C PRO A 297 -0.61 -21.42 -16.04
N THR A 298 -0.04 -22.50 -16.60
CA THR A 298 -0.32 -23.89 -16.19
C THR A 298 0.88 -24.62 -15.63
N GLY A 299 2.04 -23.96 -15.53
CA GLY A 299 3.29 -24.56 -15.09
C GLY A 299 3.52 -24.60 -13.58
N GLY A 300 2.60 -24.06 -12.77
CA GLY A 300 2.80 -23.88 -11.34
C GLY A 300 3.56 -22.58 -11.03
N THR A 301 4.16 -22.50 -9.86
CA THR A 301 4.90 -21.33 -9.38
C THR A 301 6.35 -21.70 -9.14
N ARG A 302 7.29 -20.87 -9.61
CA ARG A 302 8.69 -20.93 -9.21
C ARG A 302 8.96 -19.94 -8.11
N GLN A 303 9.59 -20.42 -7.04
CA GLN A 303 10.09 -19.62 -5.94
C GLN A 303 11.59 -19.71 -5.88
N ILE A 304 12.24 -18.56 -5.76
CA ILE A 304 13.69 -18.41 -5.72
C ILE A 304 14.06 -17.67 -4.45
N SER A 305 15.12 -18.11 -3.81
CA SER A 305 15.80 -17.41 -2.73
C SER A 305 17.16 -16.95 -3.21
N TYR A 306 17.52 -15.70 -2.93
CA TYR A 306 18.82 -15.11 -3.24
C TYR A 306 19.56 -14.77 -1.96
N LYS A 307 20.87 -14.99 -1.94
CA LYS A 307 21.79 -14.51 -0.91
C LYS A 307 22.61 -13.35 -1.42
N LEU A 308 22.87 -12.41 -0.52
CA LEU A 308 23.86 -11.37 -0.76
C LEU A 308 25.26 -11.94 -0.56
N ILE A 309 26.11 -11.81 -1.59
CA ILE A 309 27.51 -12.27 -1.54
C ILE A 309 28.45 -11.18 -2.07
N GLU A 310 29.73 -11.26 -1.65
CA GLU A 310 30.78 -10.44 -2.22
C GLU A 310 31.03 -10.85 -3.68
N GLY A 311 31.19 -9.87 -4.57
CA GLY A 311 31.62 -10.05 -5.96
C GLY A 311 32.99 -9.42 -6.20
N GLU A 312 33.54 -9.53 -7.40
CA GLU A 312 34.85 -8.97 -7.73
C GLU A 312 34.85 -7.43 -7.71
N ALA A 313 33.79 -6.80 -8.20
CA ALA A 313 33.66 -5.34 -8.30
C ALA A 313 32.64 -4.76 -7.32
N MET A 314 31.56 -5.48 -7.06
CA MET A 314 30.49 -5.07 -6.16
C MET A 314 29.79 -6.30 -5.56
N ARG A 315 29.04 -6.11 -4.47
CA ARG A 315 28.17 -7.13 -3.91
C ARG A 315 27.12 -7.53 -4.95
N LYS A 316 26.65 -8.77 -4.89
CA LYS A 316 25.62 -9.29 -5.80
C LYS A 316 24.63 -10.20 -5.10
N LEU A 317 23.44 -10.28 -5.64
CA LEU A 317 22.43 -11.25 -5.27
C LEU A 317 22.64 -12.52 -6.11
N GLU A 318 22.93 -13.63 -5.47
CA GLU A 318 23.13 -14.92 -6.13
C GLU A 318 22.03 -15.91 -5.76
N VAL A 319 21.56 -16.67 -6.74
CA VAL A 319 20.56 -17.72 -6.53
C VAL A 319 21.09 -18.75 -5.53
N ASP A 320 20.41 -18.87 -4.39
CA ASP A 320 20.72 -19.83 -3.34
C ASP A 320 19.86 -21.10 -3.47
N LYS A 321 18.53 -20.91 -3.62
CA LYS A 321 17.57 -22.01 -3.69
C LYS A 321 16.48 -21.76 -4.72
N ILE A 322 16.09 -22.81 -5.41
CA ILE A 322 14.96 -22.82 -6.34
C ILE A 322 13.98 -23.92 -5.89
N SER A 323 12.70 -23.62 -5.88
CA SER A 323 11.61 -24.58 -5.66
C SER A 323 10.47 -24.31 -6.64
N GLU A 324 9.72 -25.36 -6.98
CA GLU A 324 8.53 -25.30 -7.85
C GLU A 324 7.39 -26.08 -7.18
N TYR A 325 6.17 -25.56 -7.28
CA TYR A 325 4.97 -26.19 -6.71
C TYR A 325 3.69 -25.81 -7.47
#